data_9e3d792ab7c8d2b343646c99d3d59ea9
#
_entry.id   9e3d792ab7c8d2b343646c99d3d59ea9
#
_cell.length_a   1.000
_cell.length_b   1.000
_cell.length_c   1.000
_cell.angle_alpha   90.00
_cell.angle_beta   90.00
_cell.angle_gamma   90.00
#
_symmetry.space_group_name_H-M   'P 1'
#
loop_
_entity.id
_entity.type
_entity.pdbx_description
1 polymer ?
#
loop_
_entity_poly.entity_id
_entity_poly.type
_entity_poly.pdbx_seq_one_letter_code
_entity_poly.pdbx_strand_id
1 'polypeptide(L)'
;MSKRKILVRGPALSRSGYGEHCRSVLRALRSDERNEVYLLNVGWGHSGWISEDTEEREWIDRAIMHTARAVQSGVRDFATSIQIQLPSEWQRLCEHNIGVTAGVETTKASDDWSSACLQMDRVIVPSQHSKNCFSEEAQEKIDVINFPARRLKTKKVDFNL
;
A
#
# COMPACT_ATOMS: atom_id res chain seq x y z
N MET A 1 17.82 15.35 13.39
CA MET A 1 16.98 15.61 12.20
C MET A 1 15.55 15.15 12.49
N SER A 2 14.53 15.92 12.13
CA SER A 2 13.14 15.49 12.26
C SER A 2 12.87 14.31 11.31
N LYS A 3 12.11 13.32 11.76
CA LYS A 3 11.71 12.18 10.92
C LYS A 3 10.72 12.64 9.84
N ARG A 4 10.72 11.94 8.70
CA ARG A 4 9.74 12.15 7.63
C ARG A 4 8.43 11.49 8.02
N LYS A 5 7.38 12.27 8.22
CA LYS A 5 6.04 11.75 8.52
C LYS A 5 5.39 11.25 7.23
N ILE A 6 5.21 9.93 7.15
CA ILE A 6 4.61 9.26 5.99
C ILE A 6 3.28 8.64 6.41
N LEU A 7 2.22 9.04 5.72
CA LEU A 7 0.87 8.50 5.92
C LEU A 7 0.61 7.37 4.94
N VAL A 8 0.52 6.15 5.44
CA VAL A 8 0.11 4.98 4.65
C VAL A 8 -1.39 4.76 4.81
N ARG A 9 -2.10 4.57 3.72
CA ARG A 9 -3.52 4.19 3.70
C ARG A 9 -3.68 2.90 2.91
N GLY A 10 -4.18 1.85 3.55
CA GLY A 10 -4.33 0.56 2.90
C GLY A 10 -4.82 -0.53 3.85
N PRO A 11 -5.17 -1.71 3.32
CA PRO A 11 -5.78 -2.79 4.07
C PRO A 11 -4.75 -3.68 4.79
N ALA A 12 -3.92 -3.10 5.67
CA ALA A 12 -2.79 -3.79 6.30
C ALA A 12 -3.18 -5.07 7.06
N LEU A 13 -4.40 -5.11 7.63
CA LEU A 13 -4.91 -6.26 8.39
C LEU A 13 -5.66 -7.28 7.54
N SER A 14 -5.86 -7.05 6.25
CA SER A 14 -6.59 -7.95 5.36
C SER A 14 -5.74 -9.14 4.90
N ARG A 15 -6.37 -10.32 4.82
CA ARG A 15 -5.80 -11.53 4.19
C ARG A 15 -6.00 -11.53 2.66
N SER A 16 -5.81 -10.40 2.02
CA SER A 16 -5.86 -10.22 0.56
C SER A 16 -4.50 -9.95 -0.03
N GLY A 17 -4.38 -10.01 -1.37
CA GLY A 17 -3.19 -9.58 -2.08
C GLY A 17 -2.83 -8.11 -1.81
N TYR A 18 -3.82 -7.23 -1.74
CA TYR A 18 -3.63 -5.82 -1.36
C TYR A 18 -3.16 -5.68 0.09
N GLY A 19 -3.65 -6.53 1.00
CA GLY A 19 -3.18 -6.58 2.39
C GLY A 19 -1.69 -6.96 2.48
N GLU A 20 -1.26 -7.99 1.74
CA GLU A 20 0.16 -8.37 1.69
C GLU A 20 1.02 -7.29 1.05
N HIS A 21 0.52 -6.64 -0.02
CA HIS A 21 1.22 -5.51 -0.62
C HIS A 21 1.38 -4.36 0.36
N CYS A 22 0.31 -4.01 1.08
CA CYS A 22 0.34 -2.98 2.12
C CYS A 22 1.40 -3.30 3.19
N ARG A 23 1.42 -4.53 3.70
CA ARG A 23 2.45 -4.97 4.67
C ARG A 23 3.86 -4.92 4.09
N SER A 24 4.04 -5.24 2.82
CA SER A 24 5.34 -5.13 2.15
C SER A 24 5.85 -3.69 2.07
N VAL A 25 4.97 -2.74 1.74
CA VAL A 25 5.28 -1.31 1.77
C VAL A 25 5.62 -0.86 3.20
N LEU A 26 4.83 -1.28 4.20
CA LEU A 26 5.09 -0.95 5.60
C LEU A 26 6.43 -1.48 6.10
N ARG A 27 6.82 -2.71 5.72
CA ARG A 27 8.14 -3.30 6.05
C ARG A 27 9.27 -2.46 5.43
N ALA A 28 9.13 -2.06 4.16
CA ALA A 28 10.12 -1.22 3.48
C ALA A 28 10.26 0.15 4.15
N LEU A 29 9.15 0.81 4.49
CA LEU A 29 9.19 2.11 5.15
C LEU A 29 9.78 2.02 6.56
N ARG A 30 9.45 0.95 7.31
CA ARG A 30 9.96 0.72 8.67
C ARG A 30 11.47 0.43 8.70
N SER A 31 12.04 -0.12 7.63
CA SER A 31 13.48 -0.42 7.56
C SER A 31 14.36 0.84 7.50
N ASP A 32 13.80 2.01 7.21
CA ASP A 32 14.51 3.29 7.24
C ASP A 32 14.08 4.09 8.48
N GLU A 33 14.99 4.21 9.45
CA GLU A 33 14.75 4.91 10.72
C GLU A 33 14.45 6.42 10.57
N ARG A 34 14.72 6.98 9.40
CA ARG A 34 14.38 8.38 9.07
C ARG A 34 12.88 8.56 8.85
N ASN A 35 12.13 7.48 8.70
CA ASN A 35 10.68 7.53 8.53
C ASN A 35 9.96 7.41 9.88
N GLU A 36 8.88 8.17 10.01
CA GLU A 36 7.85 7.99 11.02
C GLU A 36 6.57 7.61 10.29
N VAL A 37 6.14 6.36 10.48
CA VAL A 37 5.04 5.77 9.70
C VAL A 37 3.73 5.89 10.46
N TYR A 38 2.76 6.49 9.81
CA TYR A 38 1.37 6.60 10.24
C TYR A 38 0.51 5.70 9.35
N LEU A 39 -0.46 4.99 9.92
CA LEU A 39 -1.27 4.01 9.21
C LEU A 39 -2.77 4.26 9.38
N LEU A 40 -3.43 4.57 8.28
CA LEU A 40 -4.89 4.52 8.13
C LEU A 40 -5.27 3.15 7.55
N ASN A 41 -5.58 2.20 8.45
CA ASN A 41 -6.02 0.89 8.01
C ASN A 41 -7.46 0.97 7.47
N VAL A 42 -7.69 0.39 6.29
CA VAL A 42 -9.01 0.30 5.65
C VAL A 42 -9.46 -1.16 5.53
N GLY A 43 -10.75 -1.38 5.43
CA GLY A 43 -11.30 -2.70 5.12
C GLY A 43 -11.01 -3.08 3.67
N TRP A 44 -11.15 -4.37 3.34
CA TRP A 44 -10.99 -4.89 1.99
C TRP A 44 -12.10 -5.91 1.70
N GLY A 45 -13.24 -5.43 1.24
CA GLY A 45 -14.42 -6.24 0.95
C GLY A 45 -14.76 -7.20 2.10
N HIS A 46 -15.07 -8.45 1.77
CA HIS A 46 -15.35 -9.52 2.72
C HIS A 46 -14.12 -10.39 3.05
N SER A 47 -12.90 -9.89 2.82
CA SER A 47 -11.68 -10.64 3.13
C SER A 47 -11.52 -10.86 4.63
N GLY A 48 -10.97 -12.01 5.02
CA GLY A 48 -10.62 -12.30 6.40
C GLY A 48 -9.56 -11.35 6.94
N TRP A 49 -9.50 -11.20 8.26
CA TRP A 49 -8.48 -10.41 8.95
C TRP A 49 -7.37 -11.30 9.47
N ILE A 50 -6.17 -10.73 9.59
CA ILE A 50 -5.05 -11.37 10.28
C ILE A 50 -5.38 -11.38 11.76
N SER A 51 -5.52 -12.58 12.32
CA SER A 51 -5.83 -12.79 13.73
C SER A 51 -4.64 -13.33 14.54
N GLU A 52 -3.55 -13.69 13.86
CA GLU A 52 -2.37 -14.23 14.53
C GLU A 52 -1.61 -13.14 15.30
N ASP A 53 -1.23 -13.46 16.54
CA ASP A 53 -0.39 -12.62 17.37
C ASP A 53 1.07 -12.78 16.93
N THR A 54 1.52 -11.87 16.07
CA THR A 54 2.90 -11.80 15.57
C THR A 54 3.48 -10.42 15.87
N GLU A 55 4.81 -10.31 15.95
CA GLU A 55 5.48 -9.02 16.10
C GLU A 55 5.07 -8.00 15.01
N GLU A 56 4.82 -8.47 13.79
CA GLU A 56 4.34 -7.62 12.70
C GLU A 56 2.92 -7.12 12.98
N ARG A 57 2.02 -8.00 13.44
CA ARG A 57 0.66 -7.63 13.80
C ARG A 57 0.63 -6.61 14.95
N GLU A 58 1.39 -6.85 16.00
CA GLU A 58 1.51 -5.91 17.11
C GLU A 58 2.06 -4.54 16.65
N TRP A 59 3.04 -4.54 15.75
CA TRP A 59 3.57 -3.31 15.20
C TRP A 59 2.52 -2.55 14.37
N ILE A 60 1.73 -3.26 13.55
CA ILE A 60 0.63 -2.66 12.78
C ILE A 60 -0.40 -2.04 13.72
N ASP A 61 -0.81 -2.76 14.76
CA ASP A 61 -1.77 -2.25 15.74
C ASP A 61 -1.24 -0.99 16.45
N ARG A 62 0.04 -0.98 16.84
CA ARG A 62 0.70 0.22 17.40
C ARG A 62 0.71 1.38 16.42
N ALA A 63 0.97 1.14 15.13
CA ALA A 63 0.98 2.18 14.11
C ALA A 63 -0.43 2.78 13.91
N ILE A 64 -1.48 1.95 13.91
CA ILE A 64 -2.88 2.40 13.84
C ILE A 64 -3.21 3.28 15.06
N MET A 65 -2.89 2.83 16.25
CA MET A 65 -3.15 3.58 17.50
C MET A 65 -2.36 4.88 17.57
N HIS A 66 -1.10 4.86 17.13
CA HIS A 66 -0.26 6.06 17.01
C HIS A 66 -0.91 7.09 16.07
N THR A 67 -1.37 6.64 14.91
CA THR A 67 -2.05 7.49 13.95
C THR A 67 -3.32 8.11 14.51
N ALA A 68 -4.16 7.31 15.17
CA ALA A 68 -5.39 7.80 15.78
C ALA A 68 -5.11 8.91 16.82
N ARG A 69 -4.13 8.71 17.69
CA ARG A 69 -3.71 9.69 18.70
C ARG A 69 -3.17 10.98 18.05
N ALA A 70 -2.32 10.84 17.04
CA ALA A 70 -1.73 11.98 16.34
C ALA A 70 -2.81 12.83 15.67
N VAL A 71 -3.75 12.19 14.97
CA VAL A 71 -4.88 12.87 14.32
C VAL A 71 -5.78 13.57 15.34
N GLN A 72 -6.07 12.94 16.48
CA GLN A 72 -6.82 13.56 17.59
C GLN A 72 -6.09 14.77 18.18
N SER A 73 -4.75 14.71 18.26
CA SER A 73 -3.91 15.82 18.73
C SER A 73 -3.71 16.93 17.69
N GLY A 74 -4.35 16.82 16.53
CA GLY A 74 -4.29 17.87 15.49
C GLY A 74 -3.09 17.75 14.52
N VAL A 75 -2.33 16.66 14.56
CA VAL A 75 -1.25 16.42 13.58
C VAL A 75 -1.84 16.31 12.17
N ARG A 76 -1.35 17.16 11.24
CA ARG A 76 -1.80 17.22 9.84
C ARG A 76 -0.64 17.40 8.85
N ASP A 77 0.57 17.55 9.35
CA ASP A 77 1.79 17.88 8.60
C ASP A 77 2.47 16.62 8.01
N PHE A 78 1.69 15.75 7.38
CA PHE A 78 2.23 14.62 6.63
C PHE A 78 2.77 15.10 5.29
N ALA A 79 4.05 14.88 5.04
CA ALA A 79 4.69 15.29 3.77
C ALA A 79 4.22 14.41 2.59
N THR A 80 4.03 13.11 2.84
CA THR A 80 3.72 12.15 1.79
C THR A 80 2.64 11.18 2.25
N SER A 81 1.67 10.89 1.36
CA SER A 81 0.76 9.75 1.50
C SER A 81 1.12 8.64 0.51
N ILE A 82 1.01 7.38 0.96
CA ILE A 82 1.12 6.18 0.12
C ILE A 82 -0.17 5.38 0.30
N GLN A 83 -0.95 5.23 -0.79
CA GLN A 83 -2.29 4.65 -0.74
C GLN A 83 -2.35 3.36 -1.54
N ILE A 84 -2.43 2.23 -0.83
CA ILE A 84 -2.46 0.89 -1.41
C ILE A 84 -3.92 0.45 -1.51
N GLN A 85 -4.56 0.82 -2.61
CA GLN A 85 -6.00 0.66 -2.85
C GLN A 85 -6.30 0.61 -4.36
N LEU A 86 -7.58 0.46 -4.71
CA LEU A 86 -8.04 0.68 -6.09
C LEU A 86 -7.90 2.16 -6.44
N PRO A 87 -7.59 2.50 -7.70
CA PRO A 87 -7.46 3.90 -8.13
C PRO A 87 -8.67 4.77 -7.80
N SER A 88 -9.88 4.23 -7.90
CA SER A 88 -11.13 4.92 -7.57
C SER A 88 -11.26 5.33 -6.09
N GLU A 89 -10.42 4.78 -5.21
CA GLU A 89 -10.46 5.05 -3.77
C GLU A 89 -9.37 6.03 -3.31
N TRP A 90 -8.46 6.43 -4.21
CA TRP A 90 -7.38 7.36 -3.89
C TRP A 90 -7.91 8.77 -3.64
N GLN A 91 -7.22 9.48 -2.76
CA GLN A 91 -7.55 10.86 -2.37
C GLN A 91 -6.26 11.68 -2.24
N ARG A 92 -6.37 12.98 -2.46
CA ARG A 92 -5.27 13.89 -2.11
C ARG A 92 -5.30 14.18 -0.61
N LEU A 93 -4.41 13.50 0.13
CA LEU A 93 -4.34 13.55 1.60
C LEU A 93 -3.19 14.43 2.11
N CYS A 94 -2.16 14.60 1.30
CA CYS A 94 -0.93 15.29 1.65
C CYS A 94 -0.47 16.19 0.51
N GLU A 95 0.67 16.84 0.68
CA GLU A 95 1.33 17.59 -0.39
C GLU A 95 1.74 16.64 -1.52
N HIS A 96 2.39 15.51 -1.18
CA HIS A 96 2.76 14.46 -2.12
C HIS A 96 1.92 13.20 -1.92
N ASN A 97 1.31 12.70 -3.00
CA ASN A 97 0.39 11.56 -2.95
C ASN A 97 0.82 10.48 -3.95
N ILE A 98 1.10 9.29 -3.43
CA ILE A 98 1.54 8.13 -4.19
C ILE A 98 0.43 7.08 -4.15
N GLY A 99 -0.10 6.74 -5.33
CA GLY A 99 -1.03 5.62 -5.49
C GLY A 99 -0.28 4.32 -5.73
N VAL A 100 -0.74 3.23 -5.14
CA VAL A 100 -0.18 1.89 -5.35
C VAL A 100 -1.34 0.94 -5.64
N THR A 101 -1.30 0.29 -6.81
CA THR A 101 -2.34 -0.65 -7.22
C THR A 101 -1.76 -1.85 -7.95
N ALA A 102 -2.44 -2.98 -7.90
CA ALA A 102 -2.08 -4.16 -8.69
C ALA A 102 -2.40 -3.97 -10.19
N GLY A 103 -3.27 -3.01 -10.52
CA GLY A 103 -3.79 -2.83 -11.86
C GLY A 103 -4.99 -3.74 -12.14
N VAL A 104 -5.19 -4.06 -13.41
CA VAL A 104 -6.28 -4.91 -13.89
C VAL A 104 -5.73 -6.15 -14.61
N GLU A 105 -6.52 -7.22 -14.62
CA GLU A 105 -6.19 -8.47 -15.32
C GLU A 105 -6.57 -8.44 -16.82
N THR A 106 -7.20 -7.34 -17.25
CA THR A 106 -7.59 -7.07 -18.64
C THR A 106 -6.52 -6.25 -19.37
N THR A 107 -6.74 -5.98 -20.66
CA THR A 107 -5.80 -5.20 -21.48
C THR A 107 -5.97 -3.69 -21.36
N LYS A 108 -7.06 -3.22 -20.75
CA LYS A 108 -7.36 -1.79 -20.57
C LYS A 108 -8.03 -1.52 -19.22
N ALA A 109 -7.50 -0.56 -18.47
CA ALA A 109 -8.15 0.01 -17.31
C ALA A 109 -9.29 0.96 -17.74
N SER A 110 -10.25 1.20 -16.83
CA SER A 110 -11.30 2.19 -17.08
C SER A 110 -10.72 3.61 -17.18
N ASP A 111 -11.44 4.47 -17.87
CA ASP A 111 -11.04 5.88 -18.01
C ASP A 111 -11.05 6.59 -16.63
N ASP A 112 -11.94 6.20 -15.71
CA ASP A 112 -11.97 6.69 -14.32
C ASP A 112 -10.68 6.34 -13.57
N TRP A 113 -10.12 5.13 -13.78
CA TRP A 113 -8.87 4.73 -13.16
C TRP A 113 -7.68 5.50 -13.74
N SER A 114 -7.66 5.72 -15.05
CA SER A 114 -6.64 6.56 -15.69
C SER A 114 -6.71 8.00 -15.17
N SER A 115 -7.92 8.55 -15.03
CA SER A 115 -8.14 9.89 -14.45
C SER A 115 -7.68 9.96 -12.98
N ALA A 116 -7.92 8.92 -12.20
CA ALA A 116 -7.44 8.85 -10.81
C ALA A 116 -5.90 8.84 -10.73
N CYS A 117 -5.21 8.16 -11.67
CA CYS A 117 -3.75 8.21 -11.75
C CYS A 117 -3.24 9.64 -11.98
N LEU A 118 -3.93 10.43 -12.81
CA LEU A 118 -3.54 11.81 -13.10
C LEU A 118 -3.64 12.73 -11.87
N GLN A 119 -4.49 12.39 -10.91
CA GLN A 119 -4.64 13.17 -9.67
C GLN A 119 -3.53 12.88 -8.64
N MET A 120 -2.78 11.79 -8.81
CA MET A 120 -1.66 11.44 -7.94
C MET A 120 -0.37 12.07 -8.46
N ASP A 121 0.60 12.30 -7.59
CA ASP A 121 1.92 12.80 -7.99
C ASP A 121 2.75 11.68 -8.64
N ARG A 122 2.64 10.46 -8.11
CA ARG A 122 3.21 9.24 -8.69
C ARG A 122 2.26 8.06 -8.46
N VAL A 123 2.38 7.04 -9.31
CA VAL A 123 1.64 5.78 -9.17
C VAL A 123 2.62 4.62 -9.32
N ILE A 124 2.45 3.59 -8.51
CA ILE A 124 3.27 2.39 -8.53
C ILE A 124 2.39 1.20 -8.91
N VAL A 125 2.83 0.43 -9.89
CA VAL A 125 2.21 -0.83 -10.31
C VAL A 125 3.24 -1.96 -10.36
N PRO A 126 2.82 -3.24 -10.24
CA PRO A 126 3.76 -4.35 -10.09
C PRO A 126 4.39 -4.84 -11.39
N SER A 127 3.88 -4.43 -12.55
CA SER A 127 4.36 -4.95 -13.83
C SER A 127 4.20 -3.96 -14.98
N GLN A 128 4.97 -4.17 -16.05
CA GLN A 128 4.81 -3.42 -17.27
C GLN A 128 3.43 -3.64 -17.91
N HIS A 129 2.88 -4.86 -17.81
CA HIS A 129 1.51 -5.13 -18.25
C HIS A 129 0.52 -4.20 -17.53
N SER A 130 0.57 -4.14 -16.20
CA SER A 130 -0.31 -3.26 -15.41
C SER A 130 -0.16 -1.79 -15.84
N LYS A 131 1.06 -1.30 -16.11
CA LYS A 131 1.29 0.05 -16.60
C LYS A 131 0.64 0.27 -17.96
N ASN A 132 0.81 -0.66 -18.89
CA ASN A 132 0.30 -0.54 -20.27
C ASN A 132 -1.24 -0.55 -20.35
N CYS A 133 -1.93 -0.98 -19.31
CA CYS A 133 -3.39 -0.97 -19.26
C CYS A 133 -3.99 0.44 -19.08
N PHE A 134 -3.21 1.40 -18.62
CA PHE A 134 -3.65 2.77 -18.41
C PHE A 134 -3.46 3.63 -19.66
N SER A 135 -4.11 4.80 -19.72
CA SER A 135 -3.92 5.75 -20.82
C SER A 135 -2.46 6.22 -20.92
N GLU A 136 -2.03 6.61 -22.12
CA GLU A 136 -0.66 7.10 -22.36
C GLU A 136 -0.28 8.24 -21.40
N GLU A 137 -1.17 9.20 -21.18
CA GLU A 137 -0.97 10.31 -20.27
C GLU A 137 -0.78 9.83 -18.81
N ALA A 138 -1.59 8.86 -18.36
CA ALA A 138 -1.45 8.30 -17.02
C ALA A 138 -0.13 7.52 -16.86
N GLN A 139 0.35 6.85 -17.92
CA GLN A 139 1.60 6.08 -17.91
C GLN A 139 2.83 6.93 -17.58
N GLU A 140 2.81 8.24 -17.87
CA GLU A 140 3.91 9.15 -17.53
C GLU A 140 4.13 9.27 -16.01
N LYS A 141 3.06 9.07 -15.23
CA LYS A 141 3.12 9.11 -13.75
C LYS A 141 3.34 7.73 -13.12
N ILE A 142 3.32 6.65 -13.93
CA ILE A 142 3.36 5.28 -13.42
C ILE A 142 4.78 4.71 -13.47
N ASP A 143 5.27 4.31 -12.30
CA ASP A 143 6.49 3.54 -12.12
C ASP A 143 6.16 2.05 -11.96
N VAL A 144 7.03 1.18 -12.49
CA VAL A 144 6.92 -0.26 -12.31
C VAL A 144 7.86 -0.71 -11.20
N ILE A 145 7.29 -1.20 -10.10
CA ILE A 145 8.03 -1.80 -8.98
C ILE A 145 7.41 -3.16 -8.69
N ASN A 146 8.16 -4.21 -8.99
CA ASN A 146 7.69 -5.58 -8.80
C ASN A 146 7.41 -5.89 -7.33
N PHE A 147 6.45 -6.78 -7.07
CA PHE A 147 6.21 -7.29 -5.73
C PHE A 147 7.45 -8.03 -5.19
N PRO A 148 7.83 -7.80 -3.92
CA PRO A 148 8.91 -8.55 -3.32
C PRO A 148 8.52 -10.02 -3.17
N ALA A 149 9.36 -10.92 -3.70
CA ALA A 149 9.18 -12.36 -3.48
C ALA A 149 9.77 -12.76 -2.13
N ARG A 150 8.97 -13.33 -1.23
CA ARG A 150 9.47 -14.00 -0.03
C ARG A 150 9.92 -15.41 -0.39
N ARG A 151 11.17 -15.77 -0.09
CA ARG A 151 11.59 -17.18 -0.10
C ARG A 151 10.89 -17.87 1.08
N LEU A 152 9.86 -18.63 0.77
CA LEU A 152 9.28 -19.56 1.74
C LEU A 152 10.26 -20.73 1.92
N LYS A 153 10.61 -21.05 3.17
CA LYS A 153 11.29 -22.33 3.47
C LYS A 153 10.26 -23.42 3.22
N THR A 154 10.39 -24.13 2.11
CA THR A 154 9.57 -25.31 1.83
C THR A 154 9.95 -26.39 2.84
N LYS A 155 9.02 -26.83 3.70
CA LYS A 155 9.14 -28.13 4.36
C LYS A 155 8.94 -29.20 3.28
N LYS A 156 9.90 -30.15 3.14
CA LYS A 156 9.62 -31.37 2.40
C LYS A 156 8.43 -32.05 3.09
N VAL A 157 7.35 -32.16 2.39
CA VAL A 157 6.23 -33.00 2.80
C VAL A 157 6.46 -34.32 2.07
N ASP A 158 6.84 -35.37 2.80
CA ASP A 158 6.87 -36.73 2.27
C ASP A 158 5.42 -37.19 2.17
N PHE A 159 4.90 -37.22 0.95
CA PHE A 159 3.64 -37.88 0.66
C PHE A 159 3.93 -39.38 0.58
N ASN A 160 3.70 -40.09 1.66
CA ASN A 160 3.56 -41.55 1.59
C ASN A 160 2.19 -41.86 0.97
N LEU A 161 2.16 -42.15 -0.33
CA LEU A 161 1.01 -42.73 -1.03
C LEU A 161 1.02 -44.25 -0.81
#